data_df792cc4ba0c0cf6ac04c811bc87b737
#
_entry.id   df792cc4ba0c0cf6ac04c811bc87b737
#
_cell.length_a   1.000
_cell.length_b   1.000
_cell.length_c   1.000
_cell.angle_alpha   90.00
_cell.angle_beta   90.00
_cell.angle_gamma   90.00
#
_symmetry.space_group_name_H-M   'P 1'
#
loop_
_entity.id
_entity.type
_entity.pdbx_description
1 polymer ?
#
loop_
_entity_poly.entity_id
_entity_poly.type
_entity_poly.pdbx_seq_one_letter_code
_entity_poly.pdbx_strand_id
1 'polypeptide(L)'
;FRILSVLKTIYGLSNYENSIPKSVQEKDDFYLGVNNEQTPLKIFQPNNPNGSILILYPGASAKGENHPKLVTLARSLAVNGVKVFLPRIPHLIDLRLSEDILFWTVHFYKWVFNNFGIENNHINLAGISFGGVIVLKSCLDPFLLKNKPNSVLVFGTSYDAKTSMEFMYSGKITFNKEEIKIKPDPWSVIVILHNYLSHIDAGYNTKKIEKALKCLIYEKYEKFEEAINNLKDHEKNLIDDAMDLNNSNELKRIMDIILNECSDKIDFFSAKKWCSKIPNNVFIIHGKNDSLSPFTESIKLDNKLQNSSLLITELFEHREISNKISIFTKFKEIFKIGNFLSKYYKEAFSL
;
A
#
# COMPACT_ATOMS: atom_id res chain seq x y z
N PHE A 1 -6.55 11.90 26.92
CA PHE A 1 -5.77 12.32 25.71
C PHE A 1 -5.97 11.35 24.54
N ARG A 2 -5.67 10.05 24.69
CA ARG A 2 -5.71 9.05 23.59
C ARG A 2 -7.07 8.90 22.91
N ILE A 3 -8.16 8.81 23.67
CA ILE A 3 -9.51 8.71 23.11
C ILE A 3 -9.83 9.93 22.24
N LEU A 4 -9.47 11.12 22.69
CA LEU A 4 -9.67 12.34 21.92
C LEU A 4 -8.85 12.34 20.62
N SER A 5 -7.60 11.85 20.65
CA SER A 5 -6.77 11.73 19.45
C SER A 5 -7.35 10.72 18.44
N VAL A 6 -7.86 9.59 18.92
CA VAL A 6 -8.58 8.62 18.09
C VAL A 6 -9.82 9.25 17.44
N LEU A 7 -10.64 9.93 18.22
CA LEU A 7 -11.84 10.61 17.70
C LEU A 7 -11.52 11.69 16.67
N LYS A 8 -10.46 12.49 16.90
CA LYS A 8 -9.96 13.48 15.93
C LYS A 8 -9.52 12.83 14.63
N THR A 9 -8.84 11.68 14.70
CA THR A 9 -8.41 10.95 13.49
C THR A 9 -9.61 10.41 12.72
N ILE A 10 -10.56 9.75 13.39
CA ILE A 10 -11.77 9.23 12.74
C ILE A 10 -12.58 10.37 12.10
N TYR A 11 -12.75 11.47 12.81
CA TYR A 11 -13.37 12.68 12.27
C TYR A 11 -12.63 13.20 11.03
N GLY A 12 -11.31 13.28 11.11
CA GLY A 12 -10.47 13.77 10.01
C GLY A 12 -10.59 12.91 8.76
N LEU A 13 -10.59 11.59 8.89
CA LEU A 13 -10.74 10.66 7.76
C LEU A 13 -12.05 10.90 6.98
N SER A 14 -13.09 11.39 7.66
CA SER A 14 -14.39 11.70 7.03
C SER A 14 -14.50 13.14 6.50
N ASN A 15 -13.65 14.07 6.96
CA ASN A 15 -13.88 15.51 6.74
C ASN A 15 -12.71 16.26 6.10
N TYR A 16 -11.48 15.70 6.09
CA TYR A 16 -10.29 16.44 5.63
C TYR A 16 -9.84 16.10 4.20
N GLU A 17 -10.68 15.45 3.40
CA GLU A 17 -10.34 15.20 1.99
C GLU A 17 -10.20 16.50 1.20
N ASN A 18 -11.18 17.41 1.37
CA ASN A 18 -11.25 18.69 0.66
C ASN A 18 -10.94 19.92 1.52
N SER A 19 -10.44 19.71 2.75
CA SER A 19 -10.16 20.81 3.67
C SER A 19 -8.89 20.57 4.48
N ILE A 20 -8.09 21.63 4.66
CA ILE A 20 -6.90 21.60 5.51
C ILE A 20 -7.32 22.02 6.92
N PRO A 21 -7.05 21.21 7.96
CA PRO A 21 -7.33 21.58 9.34
C PRO A 21 -6.54 22.84 9.74
N LYS A 22 -7.15 23.80 10.43
CA LYS A 22 -6.49 25.04 10.88
C LYS A 22 -5.26 24.82 11.78
N SER A 23 -5.16 23.65 12.42
CA SER A 23 -4.04 23.26 13.28
C SER A 23 -2.88 22.59 12.52
N VAL A 24 -2.96 22.48 11.19
CA VAL A 24 -1.95 21.83 10.36
C VAL A 24 -1.53 22.76 9.23
N GLN A 25 -0.24 22.89 9.02
CA GLN A 25 0.34 23.53 7.84
C GLN A 25 0.74 22.44 6.84
N GLU A 26 0.20 22.48 5.64
CA GLU A 26 0.56 21.60 4.54
C GLU A 26 1.55 22.31 3.62
N LYS A 27 2.67 21.65 3.32
CA LYS A 27 3.74 22.21 2.49
C LYS A 27 4.14 21.19 1.43
N ASP A 28 4.19 21.62 0.19
CA ASP A 28 4.90 20.92 -0.88
C ASP A 28 6.39 21.29 -0.79
N ASP A 29 7.24 20.28 -0.79
CA ASP A 29 8.69 20.42 -0.65
C ASP A 29 9.40 19.38 -1.54
N PHE A 30 10.72 19.29 -1.40
CA PHE A 30 11.55 18.34 -2.13
C PHE A 30 12.56 17.71 -1.18
N TYR A 31 12.97 16.50 -1.47
CA TYR A 31 14.15 15.87 -0.91
C TYR A 31 15.09 15.43 -2.03
N LEU A 32 16.37 15.27 -1.71
CA LEU A 32 17.34 14.74 -2.66
C LEU A 32 17.13 13.23 -2.80
N GLY A 33 16.70 12.79 -3.98
CA GLY A 33 16.44 11.38 -4.28
C GLY A 33 17.71 10.55 -4.45
N VAL A 34 17.53 9.23 -4.63
CA VAL A 34 18.65 8.28 -4.85
C VAL A 34 19.49 8.65 -6.08
N ASN A 35 18.87 9.24 -7.09
CA ASN A 35 19.50 9.71 -8.34
C ASN A 35 20.09 11.13 -8.25
N ASN A 36 20.16 11.71 -7.04
CA ASN A 36 20.58 13.10 -6.79
C ASN A 36 19.68 14.17 -7.45
N GLU A 37 18.43 13.84 -7.77
CA GLU A 37 17.44 14.79 -8.28
C GLU A 37 16.47 15.23 -7.18
N GLN A 38 15.96 16.45 -7.31
CA GLN A 38 14.90 16.94 -6.44
C GLN A 38 13.63 16.10 -6.64
N THR A 39 13.23 15.40 -5.59
CA THR A 39 12.07 14.51 -5.60
C THR A 39 10.97 15.09 -4.73
N PRO A 40 9.72 15.20 -5.21
CA PRO A 40 8.62 15.79 -4.46
C PRO A 40 8.33 15.13 -3.12
N LEU A 41 7.94 15.94 -2.17
CA LEU A 41 7.61 15.57 -0.80
C LEU A 41 6.48 16.44 -0.29
N LYS A 42 5.46 15.84 0.33
CA LYS A 42 4.48 16.60 1.12
C LYS A 42 4.81 16.51 2.60
N ILE A 43 4.73 17.65 3.28
CA ILE A 43 4.96 17.76 4.72
C ILE A 43 3.70 18.31 5.38
N PHE A 44 3.21 17.60 6.39
CA PHE A 44 2.11 18.03 7.23
C PHE A 44 2.66 18.38 8.61
N GLN A 45 2.83 19.66 8.85
CA GLN A 45 3.40 20.19 10.07
C GLN A 45 2.29 20.62 11.02
N PRO A 46 2.15 19.99 12.21
CA PRO A 46 1.21 20.46 13.23
C PRO A 46 1.69 21.78 13.85
N ASN A 47 0.74 22.67 14.19
CA ASN A 47 1.07 23.91 14.89
C ASN A 47 1.64 23.64 16.31
N ASN A 48 1.20 22.55 16.94
CA ASN A 48 1.69 22.10 18.25
C ASN A 48 2.24 20.67 18.11
N PRO A 49 3.53 20.52 17.71
CA PRO A 49 4.14 19.21 17.53
C PRO A 49 4.36 18.49 18.87
N ASN A 50 4.14 17.17 18.89
CA ASN A 50 4.39 16.32 20.06
C ASN A 50 5.76 15.61 20.02
N GLY A 51 6.63 15.96 19.06
CA GLY A 51 7.94 15.34 18.87
C GLY A 51 7.92 14.06 18.04
N SER A 52 6.74 13.56 17.64
CA SER A 52 6.65 12.35 16.83
C SER A 52 6.66 12.67 15.34
N ILE A 53 7.36 11.82 14.60
CA ILE A 53 7.43 11.85 13.13
C ILE A 53 6.80 10.58 12.59
N LEU A 54 6.00 10.70 11.53
CA LEU A 54 5.52 9.58 10.75
C LEU A 54 5.95 9.74 9.29
N ILE A 55 6.59 8.73 8.74
CA ILE A 55 6.79 8.61 7.30
C ILE A 55 5.69 7.71 6.75
N LEU A 56 4.82 8.25 5.91
CA LEU A 56 3.71 7.54 5.30
C LEU A 56 4.07 7.21 3.84
N TYR A 57 4.40 5.96 3.57
CA TYR A 57 4.73 5.50 2.23
C TYR A 57 3.46 5.11 1.45
N PRO A 58 3.29 5.65 0.22
CA PRO A 58 2.15 5.30 -0.62
C PRO A 58 2.21 3.85 -1.11
N GLY A 59 1.07 3.32 -1.50
CA GLY A 59 0.99 2.12 -2.33
C GLY A 59 1.35 2.41 -3.79
N ALA A 60 1.31 1.39 -4.64
CA ALA A 60 1.46 1.54 -6.08
C ALA A 60 0.27 2.33 -6.65
N SER A 61 0.50 3.58 -7.04
CA SER A 61 -0.52 4.49 -7.55
C SER A 61 0.10 5.61 -8.36
N ALA A 62 -0.46 5.90 -9.55
CA ALA A 62 -0.04 7.02 -10.38
C ALA A 62 -0.18 8.39 -9.67
N LYS A 63 -0.98 8.48 -8.61
CA LYS A 63 -1.15 9.70 -7.80
C LYS A 63 -0.06 9.88 -6.74
N GLY A 64 0.64 8.80 -6.34
CA GLY A 64 1.73 8.83 -5.36
C GLY A 64 1.40 9.62 -4.09
N GLU A 65 2.25 10.59 -3.75
CA GLU A 65 2.09 11.50 -2.60
C GLU A 65 0.88 12.44 -2.72
N ASN A 66 0.30 12.55 -3.90
CA ASN A 66 -0.91 13.37 -4.14
C ASN A 66 -2.21 12.54 -4.03
N HIS A 67 -2.13 11.28 -3.63
CA HIS A 67 -3.32 10.45 -3.52
C HIS A 67 -4.27 11.01 -2.44
N PRO A 68 -5.54 11.37 -2.77
CA PRO A 68 -6.43 12.10 -1.86
C PRO A 68 -6.62 11.42 -0.49
N LYS A 69 -6.79 10.10 -0.48
CA LYS A 69 -6.97 9.34 0.78
C LYS A 69 -5.70 9.34 1.66
N LEU A 70 -4.50 9.36 1.06
CA LEU A 70 -3.25 9.46 1.82
C LEU A 70 -3.07 10.86 2.40
N VAL A 71 -3.38 11.89 1.63
CA VAL A 71 -3.38 13.29 2.10
C VAL A 71 -4.37 13.45 3.25
N THR A 72 -5.59 12.90 3.12
CA THR A 72 -6.59 12.90 4.19
C THR A 72 -6.09 12.19 5.45
N LEU A 73 -5.46 11.02 5.31
CA LEU A 73 -4.87 10.29 6.43
C LEU A 73 -3.76 11.11 7.10
N ALA A 74 -2.86 11.71 6.31
CA ALA A 74 -1.78 12.54 6.82
C ALA A 74 -2.30 13.75 7.60
N ARG A 75 -3.31 14.47 7.08
CA ARG A 75 -4.01 15.55 7.79
C ARG A 75 -4.62 15.07 9.09
N SER A 76 -5.28 13.91 9.07
CA SER A 76 -5.98 13.32 10.22
C SER A 76 -5.02 12.89 11.34
N LEU A 77 -3.78 12.53 11.00
CA LEU A 77 -2.74 12.22 11.97
C LEU A 77 -2.04 13.48 12.49
N ALA A 78 -1.81 14.46 11.60
CA ALA A 78 -1.13 15.70 11.96
C ALA A 78 -1.93 16.57 12.96
N VAL A 79 -3.26 16.52 12.96
CA VAL A 79 -4.09 17.22 13.99
C VAL A 79 -3.83 16.75 15.43
N ASN A 80 -3.17 15.61 15.60
CA ASN A 80 -2.75 15.05 16.89
C ASN A 80 -1.32 15.40 17.28
N GLY A 81 -0.70 16.34 16.59
CA GLY A 81 0.66 16.80 16.89
C GLY A 81 1.77 15.99 16.20
N VAL A 82 1.42 15.02 15.35
CA VAL A 82 2.40 14.20 14.61
C VAL A 82 2.84 14.92 13.35
N LYS A 83 4.14 15.11 13.14
CA LYS A 83 4.68 15.60 11.88
C LYS A 83 4.67 14.45 10.85
N VAL A 84 3.97 14.63 9.73
CA VAL A 84 3.84 13.57 8.72
C VAL A 84 4.60 13.96 7.45
N PHE A 85 5.43 13.04 6.97
CA PHE A 85 6.09 13.09 5.67
C PHE A 85 5.44 12.10 4.71
N LEU A 86 5.09 12.54 3.54
CA LEU A 86 4.52 11.73 2.46
C LEU A 86 5.41 11.90 1.21
N PRO A 87 6.42 11.03 1.03
CA PRO A 87 7.38 11.16 -0.06
C PRO A 87 6.84 10.60 -1.37
N ARG A 88 7.27 11.19 -2.49
CA ARG A 88 7.21 10.54 -3.78
C ARG A 88 8.24 9.42 -3.84
N ILE A 89 7.80 8.24 -4.24
CA ILE A 89 8.67 7.13 -4.64
C ILE A 89 8.42 6.88 -6.13
N PRO A 90 9.34 7.25 -7.04
CA PRO A 90 9.07 7.27 -8.48
C PRO A 90 8.53 5.96 -9.05
N HIS A 91 9.10 4.84 -8.64
CA HIS A 91 8.67 3.51 -9.09
C HIS A 91 7.21 3.18 -8.71
N LEU A 92 6.72 3.67 -7.55
CA LEU A 92 5.34 3.45 -7.12
C LEU A 92 4.34 4.25 -7.97
N ILE A 93 4.75 5.42 -8.48
CA ILE A 93 3.93 6.22 -9.42
C ILE A 93 3.84 5.53 -10.77
N ASP A 94 4.93 4.95 -11.23
CA ASP A 94 4.99 4.16 -12.46
C ASP A 94 4.33 2.78 -12.31
N LEU A 95 3.79 2.46 -11.15
CA LEU A 95 3.29 1.13 -10.77
C LEU A 95 4.29 0.02 -11.09
N ARG A 96 5.57 0.32 -11.03
CA ARG A 96 6.67 -0.59 -11.33
C ARG A 96 7.12 -1.29 -10.06
N LEU A 97 6.88 -2.60 -9.98
CA LEU A 97 7.23 -3.44 -8.83
C LEU A 97 8.68 -3.93 -8.97
N SER A 98 9.65 -3.03 -8.76
CA SER A 98 11.08 -3.32 -8.82
C SER A 98 11.75 -3.25 -7.44
N GLU A 99 12.87 -3.95 -7.29
CA GLU A 99 13.67 -3.94 -6.06
C GLU A 99 14.19 -2.54 -5.70
N ASP A 100 14.33 -1.66 -6.69
CA ASP A 100 14.78 -0.27 -6.50
C ASP A 100 13.90 0.52 -5.53
N ILE A 101 12.60 0.15 -5.40
CA ILE A 101 11.69 0.78 -4.43
C ILE A 101 12.25 0.68 -3.01
N LEU A 102 12.89 -0.44 -2.68
CA LEU A 102 13.48 -0.63 -1.35
C LEU A 102 14.60 0.38 -1.11
N PHE A 103 15.47 0.63 -2.10
CA PHE A 103 16.54 1.63 -2.00
C PHE A 103 15.97 3.03 -1.78
N TRP A 104 14.92 3.41 -2.51
CA TRP A 104 14.24 4.69 -2.35
C TRP A 104 13.61 4.84 -0.96
N THR A 105 12.97 3.78 -0.47
CA THR A 105 12.32 3.76 0.86
C THR A 105 13.36 3.94 1.98
N VAL A 106 14.44 3.15 1.93
CA VAL A 106 15.55 3.24 2.88
C VAL A 106 16.25 4.60 2.81
N HIS A 107 16.49 5.11 1.58
CA HIS A 107 17.11 6.40 1.36
C HIS A 107 16.30 7.54 2.00
N PHE A 108 14.99 7.54 1.79
CA PHE A 108 14.13 8.57 2.39
C PHE A 108 14.10 8.47 3.93
N TYR A 109 14.09 7.26 4.49
CA TYR A 109 14.22 7.09 5.94
C TYR A 109 15.52 7.69 6.46
N LYS A 110 16.66 7.40 5.81
CA LYS A 110 17.97 7.99 6.15
C LYS A 110 17.95 9.52 6.06
N TRP A 111 17.31 10.05 5.02
CA TRP A 111 17.16 11.49 4.85
C TRP A 111 16.38 12.12 6.02
N VAL A 112 15.24 11.54 6.40
CA VAL A 112 14.45 12.03 7.55
C VAL A 112 15.24 11.88 8.84
N PHE A 113 15.89 10.74 9.07
CA PHE A 113 16.69 10.48 10.25
C PHE A 113 17.82 11.54 10.42
N ASN A 114 18.55 11.82 9.36
CA ASN A 114 19.68 12.75 9.39
C ASN A 114 19.24 14.23 9.55
N ASN A 115 18.07 14.60 9.06
CA ASN A 115 17.60 15.99 9.10
C ASN A 115 16.69 16.30 10.30
N PHE A 116 16.03 15.29 10.88
CA PHE A 116 15.00 15.48 11.90
C PHE A 116 15.11 14.51 13.09
N GLY A 117 15.97 13.48 13.02
CA GLY A 117 16.00 12.37 13.97
C GLY A 117 16.96 12.53 15.15
N ILE A 118 17.67 13.66 15.28
CA ILE A 118 18.88 13.74 16.09
C ILE A 118 18.62 13.85 17.60
N GLU A 119 17.47 14.31 18.06
CA GLU A 119 17.19 14.42 19.50
C GLU A 119 15.79 13.92 19.85
N ASN A 120 15.71 12.71 20.38
CA ASN A 120 14.49 12.12 20.96
C ASN A 120 13.24 12.07 20.06
N ASN A 121 13.40 12.22 18.76
CA ASN A 121 12.27 12.12 17.83
C ASN A 121 11.92 10.67 17.57
N HIS A 122 10.70 10.30 17.89
CA HIS A 122 10.16 8.99 17.60
C HIS A 122 9.76 8.93 16.12
N ILE A 123 10.63 8.39 15.26
CA ILE A 123 10.32 8.15 13.85
C ILE A 123 9.51 6.86 13.74
N ASN A 124 8.33 6.98 13.16
CA ASN A 124 7.42 5.89 12.88
C ASN A 124 7.27 5.70 11.38
N LEU A 125 6.98 4.48 10.95
CA LEU A 125 6.72 4.16 9.56
C LEU A 125 5.27 3.74 9.37
N ALA A 126 4.67 4.17 8.28
CA ALA A 126 3.43 3.58 7.79
C ALA A 126 3.53 3.27 6.30
N GLY A 127 2.91 2.18 5.87
CA GLY A 127 2.85 1.79 4.47
C GLY A 127 1.47 1.26 4.09
N ILE A 128 0.98 1.71 2.95
CA ILE A 128 -0.35 1.34 2.44
C ILE A 128 -0.18 0.35 1.29
N SER A 129 -0.96 -0.75 1.31
CA SER A 129 -0.96 -1.75 0.23
C SER A 129 0.46 -2.28 -0.04
N PHE A 130 0.93 -2.22 -1.29
CA PHE A 130 2.30 -2.61 -1.66
C PHE A 130 3.37 -1.80 -0.89
N GLY A 131 3.11 -0.53 -0.58
CA GLY A 131 3.98 0.27 0.29
C GLY A 131 4.19 -0.34 1.67
N GLY A 132 3.20 -1.08 2.20
CA GLY A 132 3.31 -1.83 3.43
C GLY A 132 4.35 -2.97 3.35
N VAL A 133 4.35 -3.72 2.23
CA VAL A 133 5.37 -4.78 1.99
C VAL A 133 6.78 -4.17 1.99
N ILE A 134 6.96 -3.05 1.30
CA ILE A 134 8.27 -2.39 1.18
C ILE A 134 8.74 -1.83 2.53
N VAL A 135 7.85 -1.19 3.28
CA VAL A 135 8.14 -0.70 4.63
C VAL A 135 8.58 -1.84 5.55
N LEU A 136 7.86 -2.96 5.54
CA LEU A 136 8.23 -4.14 6.33
C LEU A 136 9.60 -4.66 5.93
N LYS A 137 9.89 -4.77 4.63
CA LYS A 137 11.18 -5.23 4.14
C LYS A 137 12.31 -4.26 4.47
N SER A 138 12.06 -2.95 4.42
CA SER A 138 13.05 -1.92 4.78
C SER A 138 13.50 -2.01 6.24
N CYS A 139 12.67 -2.53 7.14
CA CYS A 139 13.04 -2.78 8.54
C CYS A 139 14.21 -3.78 8.71
N LEU A 140 14.54 -4.52 7.66
CA LEU A 140 15.69 -5.44 7.64
C LEU A 140 16.97 -4.81 7.06
N ASP A 141 16.90 -3.56 6.58
CA ASP A 141 18.09 -2.83 6.13
C ASP A 141 19.04 -2.60 7.31
N PRO A 142 20.37 -2.75 7.14
CA PRO A 142 21.35 -2.55 8.23
C PRO A 142 21.25 -1.18 8.91
N PHE A 143 20.90 -0.13 8.18
CA PHE A 143 20.72 1.20 8.78
C PHE A 143 19.48 1.24 9.68
N LEU A 144 18.33 0.70 9.22
CA LEU A 144 17.10 0.66 10.00
C LEU A 144 17.21 -0.32 11.17
N LEU A 145 17.97 -1.40 11.05
CA LEU A 145 18.25 -2.30 12.17
C LEU A 145 19.04 -1.59 13.28
N LYS A 146 19.97 -0.70 12.93
CA LYS A 146 20.74 0.12 13.89
C LYS A 146 19.92 1.29 14.42
N ASN A 147 19.12 1.93 13.58
CA ASN A 147 18.33 3.14 13.87
C ASN A 147 16.85 2.79 13.69
N LYS A 148 16.32 1.94 14.59
CA LYS A 148 15.00 1.34 14.43
C LYS A 148 13.89 2.39 14.43
N PRO A 149 12.92 2.32 13.50
CA PRO A 149 11.67 3.04 13.67
C PRO A 149 10.97 2.56 14.96
N ASN A 150 10.34 3.49 15.66
CA ASN A 150 9.67 3.23 16.93
C ASN A 150 8.48 2.28 16.76
N SER A 151 7.71 2.45 15.68
CA SER A 151 6.63 1.54 15.29
C SER A 151 6.49 1.46 13.79
N VAL A 152 5.82 0.41 13.32
CA VAL A 152 5.47 0.20 11.91
C VAL A 152 3.98 -0.07 11.81
N LEU A 153 3.27 0.69 10.97
CA LEU A 153 1.86 0.49 10.66
C LEU A 153 1.71 0.09 9.19
N VAL A 154 0.99 -0.99 8.91
CA VAL A 154 0.69 -1.41 7.54
C VAL A 154 -0.80 -1.60 7.34
N PHE A 155 -1.31 -1.19 6.16
CA PHE A 155 -2.70 -1.32 5.79
C PHE A 155 -2.84 -2.09 4.48
N GLY A 156 -3.66 -3.16 4.46
CA GLY A 156 -3.99 -3.91 3.24
C GLY A 156 -2.78 -4.55 2.57
N THR A 157 -1.80 -5.03 3.36
CA THR A 157 -0.54 -5.57 2.84
C THR A 157 -0.58 -7.10 2.73
N SER A 158 0.26 -7.68 1.86
CA SER A 158 0.32 -9.11 1.62
C SER A 158 1.45 -9.81 2.39
N TYR A 159 1.24 -11.08 2.70
CA TYR A 159 2.23 -11.99 3.28
C TYR A 159 2.94 -12.83 2.21
N ASP A 160 2.15 -13.42 1.31
CA ASP A 160 2.63 -14.26 0.22
C ASP A 160 2.20 -13.64 -1.11
N ALA A 161 3.15 -13.12 -1.88
CA ALA A 161 2.85 -12.43 -3.14
C ALA A 161 2.19 -13.37 -4.15
N LYS A 162 2.56 -14.66 -4.17
CA LYS A 162 1.97 -15.65 -5.08
C LYS A 162 0.48 -15.85 -4.78
N THR A 163 0.12 -16.14 -3.52
CA THR A 163 -1.30 -16.34 -3.15
C THR A 163 -2.13 -15.07 -3.29
N SER A 164 -1.52 -13.90 -3.09
CA SER A 164 -2.17 -12.61 -3.36
C SER A 164 -2.45 -12.42 -4.85
N MET A 165 -1.49 -12.74 -5.72
CA MET A 165 -1.69 -12.67 -7.19
C MET A 165 -2.72 -13.68 -7.67
N GLU A 166 -2.74 -14.91 -7.12
CA GLU A 166 -3.77 -15.91 -7.42
C GLU A 166 -5.17 -15.40 -7.05
N PHE A 167 -5.31 -14.72 -5.91
CA PHE A 167 -6.57 -14.08 -5.53
C PHE A 167 -6.97 -12.99 -6.52
N MET A 168 -6.03 -12.14 -6.94
CA MET A 168 -6.29 -10.98 -7.79
C MET A 168 -6.99 -11.33 -9.11
N TYR A 169 -6.80 -12.52 -9.65
CA TYR A 169 -7.51 -12.94 -10.86
C TYR A 169 -8.63 -13.96 -10.61
N SER A 170 -8.59 -14.72 -9.50
CA SER A 170 -9.59 -15.77 -9.22
C SER A 170 -10.70 -15.32 -8.28
N GLY A 171 -10.44 -14.36 -7.41
CA GLY A 171 -11.35 -13.93 -6.34
C GLY A 171 -11.54 -14.97 -5.23
N LYS A 172 -10.77 -16.05 -5.23
CA LYS A 172 -10.94 -17.17 -4.30
C LYS A 172 -9.93 -17.11 -3.16
N ILE A 173 -10.43 -17.32 -1.96
CA ILE A 173 -9.62 -17.41 -0.75
C ILE A 173 -10.00 -18.70 -0.02
N THR A 174 -9.01 -19.50 0.37
CA THR A 174 -9.25 -20.60 1.31
C THR A 174 -8.90 -20.14 2.72
N PHE A 175 -9.88 -20.13 3.60
CA PHE A 175 -9.70 -19.75 5.00
C PHE A 175 -10.47 -20.72 5.90
N ASN A 176 -9.82 -21.30 6.90
CA ASN A 176 -10.40 -22.30 7.81
C ASN A 176 -11.10 -23.48 7.10
N LYS A 177 -10.52 -23.95 5.98
CA LYS A 177 -11.05 -25.00 5.09
C LYS A 177 -12.31 -24.62 4.31
N GLU A 178 -12.75 -23.38 4.37
CA GLU A 178 -13.87 -22.84 3.59
C GLU A 178 -13.35 -22.01 2.42
N GLU A 179 -14.03 -22.08 1.28
CA GLU A 179 -13.78 -21.18 0.15
C GLU A 179 -14.61 -19.91 0.32
N ILE A 180 -13.93 -18.78 0.42
CA ILE A 180 -14.54 -17.44 0.43
C ILE A 180 -14.33 -16.84 -0.96
N LYS A 181 -15.37 -16.23 -1.51
CA LYS A 181 -15.31 -15.51 -2.79
C LYS A 181 -15.49 -14.03 -2.57
N ILE A 182 -14.53 -13.24 -3.01
CA ILE A 182 -14.60 -11.78 -3.07
C ILE A 182 -14.34 -11.39 -4.52
N LYS A 183 -15.19 -10.56 -5.10
CA LYS A 183 -14.97 -10.06 -6.47
C LYS A 183 -13.69 -9.22 -6.48
N PRO A 184 -12.63 -9.62 -7.22
CA PRO A 184 -11.40 -8.86 -7.27
C PRO A 184 -11.59 -7.53 -8.01
N ASP A 185 -10.65 -6.60 -7.80
CA ASP A 185 -10.56 -5.39 -8.62
C ASP A 185 -9.76 -5.72 -9.91
N PRO A 186 -10.32 -5.51 -11.10
CA PRO A 186 -9.62 -5.78 -12.37
C PRO A 186 -8.28 -5.07 -12.49
N TRP A 187 -8.14 -3.91 -11.85
CA TRP A 187 -6.90 -3.14 -11.81
C TRP A 187 -5.68 -3.96 -11.36
N SER A 188 -5.89 -4.92 -10.46
CA SER A 188 -4.84 -5.81 -9.97
C SER A 188 -4.21 -6.63 -11.11
N VAL A 189 -5.03 -7.20 -11.97
CA VAL A 189 -4.57 -8.00 -13.12
C VAL A 189 -3.85 -7.11 -14.13
N ILE A 190 -4.37 -5.90 -14.39
CA ILE A 190 -3.72 -4.92 -15.26
C ILE A 190 -2.31 -4.59 -14.75
N VAL A 191 -2.15 -4.35 -13.44
CA VAL A 191 -0.84 -4.08 -12.83
C VAL A 191 0.09 -5.28 -12.93
N ILE A 192 -0.41 -6.51 -12.75
CA ILE A 192 0.40 -7.74 -12.91
C ILE A 192 0.90 -7.85 -14.37
N LEU A 193 0.01 -7.74 -15.34
CA LEU A 193 0.38 -7.82 -16.75
C LEU A 193 1.38 -6.71 -17.12
N HIS A 194 1.16 -5.46 -16.65
CA HIS A 194 2.09 -4.35 -16.88
C HIS A 194 3.50 -4.65 -16.37
N ASN A 195 3.63 -5.33 -15.24
CA ASN A 195 4.94 -5.59 -14.62
C ASN A 195 5.64 -6.82 -15.16
N TYR A 196 4.91 -7.83 -15.59
CA TYR A 196 5.51 -9.15 -15.83
C TYR A 196 5.38 -9.65 -17.26
N LEU A 197 4.46 -9.10 -18.08
CA LEU A 197 4.21 -9.61 -19.43
C LEU A 197 5.47 -9.55 -20.33
N SER A 198 6.31 -8.52 -20.19
CA SER A 198 7.57 -8.38 -20.92
C SER A 198 8.67 -9.34 -20.48
N HIS A 199 8.46 -10.08 -19.40
CA HIS A 199 9.45 -10.97 -18.79
C HIS A 199 9.17 -12.47 -19.00
N ILE A 200 8.11 -12.78 -19.73
CA ILE A 200 7.69 -14.17 -20.01
C ILE A 200 7.64 -14.45 -21.50
N ASP A 201 7.69 -15.72 -21.86
CA ASP A 201 7.36 -16.16 -23.20
C ASP A 201 5.85 -16.45 -23.31
N ALA A 202 5.10 -15.48 -23.81
CA ALA A 202 3.68 -15.61 -24.04
C ALA A 202 3.33 -16.48 -25.28
N GLY A 203 4.33 -16.89 -26.07
CA GLY A 203 4.14 -17.58 -27.36
C GLY A 203 3.80 -16.64 -28.52
N TYR A 204 3.77 -15.33 -28.27
CA TYR A 204 3.56 -14.27 -29.27
C TYR A 204 4.15 -12.93 -28.80
N ASN A 205 4.24 -11.95 -29.72
CA ASN A 205 4.84 -10.65 -29.40
C ASN A 205 3.87 -9.79 -28.55
N THR A 206 4.27 -9.46 -27.34
CA THR A 206 3.47 -8.70 -26.35
C THR A 206 3.65 -7.18 -26.39
N LYS A 207 4.61 -6.65 -27.18
CA LYS A 207 4.98 -5.21 -27.17
C LYS A 207 3.81 -4.25 -27.38
N LYS A 208 2.83 -4.63 -28.20
CA LYS A 208 1.64 -3.81 -28.43
C LYS A 208 0.72 -3.80 -27.22
N ILE A 209 0.54 -4.95 -26.58
CA ILE A 209 -0.24 -5.12 -25.33
C ILE A 209 0.42 -4.26 -24.23
N GLU A 210 1.72 -4.38 -24.04
CA GLU A 210 2.50 -3.61 -23.05
C GLU A 210 2.32 -2.10 -23.26
N LYS A 211 2.32 -1.64 -24.53
CA LYS A 211 2.06 -0.22 -24.85
C LYS A 211 0.66 0.21 -24.45
N ALA A 212 -0.35 -0.61 -24.73
CA ALA A 212 -1.74 -0.34 -24.35
C ALA A 212 -1.89 -0.32 -22.81
N LEU A 213 -1.38 -1.33 -22.12
CA LEU A 213 -1.37 -1.39 -20.64
C LEU A 213 -0.69 -0.16 -20.03
N LYS A 214 0.43 0.30 -20.61
CA LYS A 214 1.12 1.50 -20.13
C LYS A 214 0.25 2.75 -20.30
N CYS A 215 -0.53 2.88 -21.39
CA CYS A 215 -1.47 3.98 -21.55
C CYS A 215 -2.55 3.95 -20.47
N LEU A 216 -3.07 2.77 -20.13
CA LEU A 216 -4.07 2.57 -19.09
C LEU A 216 -3.52 2.92 -17.71
N ILE A 217 -2.31 2.45 -17.37
CA ILE A 217 -1.61 2.74 -16.11
C ILE A 217 -1.45 4.25 -15.87
N TYR A 218 -1.14 5.02 -16.91
CA TYR A 218 -0.97 6.48 -16.82
C TYR A 218 -2.28 7.27 -17.06
N GLU A 219 -3.44 6.60 -17.04
CA GLU A 219 -4.77 7.21 -17.23
C GLU A 219 -4.88 7.99 -18.57
N LYS A 220 -4.13 7.56 -19.61
CA LYS A 220 -4.13 8.16 -20.96
C LYS A 220 -5.17 7.47 -21.84
N TYR A 221 -6.44 7.62 -21.52
CA TYR A 221 -7.54 6.85 -22.11
C TYR A 221 -7.66 7.01 -23.63
N GLU A 222 -7.50 8.22 -24.19
CA GLU A 222 -7.52 8.43 -25.64
C GLU A 222 -6.43 7.63 -26.36
N LYS A 223 -5.19 7.65 -25.81
CA LYS A 223 -4.08 6.86 -26.37
C LYS A 223 -4.25 5.36 -26.15
N PHE A 224 -4.95 4.97 -25.11
CA PHE A 224 -5.31 3.58 -24.87
C PHE A 224 -6.28 3.08 -25.93
N GLU A 225 -7.34 3.83 -26.26
CA GLU A 225 -8.28 3.49 -27.34
C GLU A 225 -7.57 3.38 -28.69
N GLU A 226 -6.68 4.32 -29.02
CA GLU A 226 -5.86 4.23 -30.22
C GLU A 226 -4.97 2.96 -30.23
N ALA A 227 -4.37 2.62 -29.09
CA ALA A 227 -3.51 1.45 -28.95
C ALA A 227 -4.29 0.15 -29.13
N ILE A 228 -5.48 0.04 -28.53
CA ILE A 228 -6.36 -1.15 -28.64
C ILE A 228 -6.81 -1.37 -30.08
N ASN A 229 -7.15 -0.31 -30.82
CA ASN A 229 -7.58 -0.43 -32.23
C ASN A 229 -6.48 -0.98 -33.14
N ASN A 230 -5.22 -0.95 -32.72
CA ASN A 230 -4.07 -1.49 -33.46
C ASN A 230 -3.68 -2.91 -33.02
N LEU A 231 -4.41 -3.53 -32.10
CA LEU A 231 -4.20 -4.89 -31.64
C LEU A 231 -4.88 -5.92 -32.55
N LYS A 232 -4.33 -7.12 -32.58
CA LYS A 232 -5.01 -8.29 -33.13
C LYS A 232 -6.08 -8.78 -32.15
N ASP A 233 -7.05 -9.56 -32.64
CA ASP A 233 -8.17 -10.03 -31.82
C ASP A 233 -7.72 -10.76 -30.54
N HIS A 234 -6.73 -11.65 -30.62
CA HIS A 234 -6.23 -12.36 -29.43
C HIS A 234 -5.49 -11.45 -28.44
N GLU A 235 -4.79 -10.39 -28.93
CA GLU A 235 -4.12 -9.39 -28.10
C GLU A 235 -5.15 -8.50 -27.38
N LYS A 236 -6.22 -8.12 -28.10
CA LYS A 236 -7.33 -7.34 -27.55
C LYS A 236 -8.10 -8.16 -26.52
N ASN A 237 -8.44 -9.41 -26.83
CA ASN A 237 -9.16 -10.28 -25.94
C ASN A 237 -8.43 -10.47 -24.60
N LEU A 238 -7.09 -10.54 -24.56
CA LEU A 238 -6.34 -10.63 -23.30
C LEU A 238 -6.55 -9.39 -22.43
N ILE A 239 -6.57 -8.19 -23.02
CA ILE A 239 -6.82 -6.95 -22.27
C ILE A 239 -8.28 -6.90 -21.79
N ASP A 240 -9.23 -7.21 -22.66
CA ASP A 240 -10.66 -7.23 -22.32
C ASP A 240 -10.94 -8.23 -21.20
N ASP A 241 -10.38 -9.43 -21.27
CA ASP A 241 -10.48 -10.46 -20.23
C ASP A 241 -9.87 -10.00 -18.90
N ALA A 242 -8.75 -9.29 -18.94
CA ALA A 242 -8.14 -8.72 -17.74
C ALA A 242 -8.99 -7.60 -17.14
N MET A 243 -9.59 -6.73 -17.97
CA MET A 243 -10.45 -5.63 -17.53
C MET A 243 -11.79 -6.12 -16.97
N ASP A 244 -12.35 -7.19 -17.52
CA ASP A 244 -13.65 -7.75 -17.13
C ASP A 244 -13.52 -8.88 -16.10
N LEU A 245 -12.30 -9.33 -15.81
CA LEU A 245 -11.98 -10.53 -15.01
C LEU A 245 -12.68 -11.78 -15.58
N ASN A 246 -12.73 -11.87 -16.89
CA ASN A 246 -13.16 -13.08 -17.56
C ASN A 246 -12.08 -14.14 -17.37
N ASN A 247 -12.41 -15.24 -16.68
CA ASN A 247 -11.50 -16.36 -16.47
C ASN A 247 -11.30 -17.16 -17.77
N SER A 248 -10.81 -16.49 -18.84
CA SER A 248 -10.48 -17.15 -20.09
C SER A 248 -9.29 -18.10 -19.91
N ASN A 249 -9.21 -19.10 -20.76
CA ASN A 249 -8.07 -20.02 -20.76
C ASN A 249 -6.76 -19.29 -21.05
N GLU A 250 -6.78 -18.23 -21.86
CA GLU A 250 -5.59 -17.46 -22.22
C GLU A 250 -5.12 -16.59 -21.04
N LEU A 251 -6.01 -15.85 -20.38
CA LEU A 251 -5.63 -15.06 -19.20
C LEU A 251 -5.06 -15.97 -18.12
N LYS A 252 -5.70 -17.11 -17.85
CA LYS A 252 -5.21 -18.09 -16.89
C LYS A 252 -3.82 -18.62 -17.28
N ARG A 253 -3.62 -18.99 -18.54
CA ARG A 253 -2.32 -19.46 -19.05
C ARG A 253 -1.22 -18.44 -18.86
N ILE A 254 -1.47 -17.17 -19.19
CA ILE A 254 -0.52 -16.07 -19.00
C ILE A 254 -0.21 -15.86 -17.51
N MET A 255 -1.21 -15.87 -16.64
CA MET A 255 -1.01 -15.74 -15.20
C MET A 255 -0.20 -16.90 -14.62
N ASP A 256 -0.45 -18.13 -15.05
CA ASP A 256 0.31 -19.32 -14.63
C ASP A 256 1.78 -19.23 -15.07
N ILE A 257 2.05 -18.76 -16.29
CA ILE A 257 3.42 -18.54 -16.80
C ILE A 257 4.12 -17.45 -15.94
N ILE A 258 3.45 -16.33 -15.69
CA ILE A 258 4.01 -15.24 -14.83
C ILE A 258 4.38 -15.78 -13.45
N LEU A 259 3.48 -16.52 -12.80
CA LEU A 259 3.71 -17.07 -11.46
C LEU A 259 4.86 -18.08 -11.41
N ASN A 260 5.18 -18.73 -12.53
CA ASN A 260 6.28 -19.69 -12.63
C ASN A 260 7.59 -19.02 -13.07
N GLU A 261 7.59 -18.30 -14.19
CA GLU A 261 8.81 -17.74 -14.79
C GLU A 261 9.32 -16.50 -14.05
N CYS A 262 8.43 -15.73 -13.41
CA CYS A 262 8.79 -14.56 -12.62
C CYS A 262 8.86 -14.85 -11.11
N SER A 263 8.89 -16.11 -10.69
CA SER A 263 8.83 -16.51 -9.28
C SER A 263 9.87 -15.81 -8.40
N ASP A 264 11.10 -15.63 -8.83
CA ASP A 264 12.15 -14.97 -8.03
C ASP A 264 11.83 -13.49 -7.77
N LYS A 265 11.35 -12.77 -8.80
CA LYS A 265 10.92 -11.37 -8.67
C LYS A 265 9.72 -11.24 -7.73
N ILE A 266 8.76 -12.16 -7.84
CA ILE A 266 7.57 -12.22 -6.99
C ILE A 266 7.97 -12.56 -5.54
N ASP A 267 8.85 -13.52 -5.35
CA ASP A 267 9.34 -13.96 -4.04
C ASP A 267 10.13 -12.88 -3.30
N PHE A 268 10.79 -11.97 -4.02
CA PHE A 268 11.46 -10.82 -3.40
C PHE A 268 10.50 -10.00 -2.54
N PHE A 269 9.24 -9.85 -2.97
CA PHE A 269 8.19 -9.11 -2.25
C PHE A 269 7.34 -10.00 -1.34
N SER A 270 7.56 -11.30 -1.29
CA SER A 270 6.85 -12.21 -0.39
C SER A 270 7.36 -12.08 1.03
N ALA A 271 6.60 -11.43 1.91
CA ALA A 271 6.92 -11.29 3.33
C ALA A 271 7.13 -12.65 4.01
N LYS A 272 6.49 -13.70 3.52
CA LYS A 272 6.67 -15.10 3.92
C LYS A 272 8.14 -15.53 4.02
N LYS A 273 9.01 -15.00 3.17
CA LYS A 273 10.42 -15.36 3.12
C LYS A 273 11.26 -14.71 4.23
N TRP A 274 10.79 -13.59 4.81
CA TRP A 274 11.66 -12.75 5.64
C TRP A 274 10.95 -12.06 6.83
N CYS A 275 9.63 -12.01 6.92
CA CYS A 275 8.92 -11.20 7.94
C CYS A 275 9.22 -11.68 9.39
N SER A 276 9.52 -12.96 9.61
CA SER A 276 9.89 -13.47 10.94
C SER A 276 11.18 -12.88 11.52
N LYS A 277 11.98 -12.18 10.69
CA LYS A 277 13.22 -11.51 11.10
C LYS A 277 13.01 -10.05 11.48
N ILE A 278 11.79 -9.50 11.32
CA ILE A 278 11.49 -8.10 11.63
C ILE A 278 11.45 -7.93 13.15
N PRO A 279 12.31 -7.05 13.72
CA PRO A 279 12.40 -6.88 15.16
C PRO A 279 11.46 -5.80 15.70
N ASN A 280 10.71 -5.12 14.82
CA ASN A 280 9.85 -3.99 15.17
C ASN A 280 8.49 -4.48 15.66
N ASN A 281 7.81 -3.63 16.44
CA ASN A 281 6.39 -3.81 16.71
C ASN A 281 5.58 -3.34 15.49
N VAL A 282 4.80 -4.27 14.92
CA VAL A 282 4.04 -4.06 13.68
C VAL A 282 2.55 -4.01 13.98
N PHE A 283 1.92 -2.91 13.59
CA PHE A 283 0.47 -2.74 13.61
C PHE A 283 -0.10 -3.01 12.22
N ILE A 284 -1.07 -3.90 12.13
CA ILE A 284 -1.63 -4.36 10.86
C ILE A 284 -3.13 -4.03 10.84
N ILE A 285 -3.57 -3.31 9.81
CA ILE A 285 -4.99 -3.07 9.54
C ILE A 285 -5.33 -3.69 8.19
N HIS A 286 -6.46 -4.40 8.10
CA HIS A 286 -6.95 -4.94 6.84
C HIS A 286 -8.47 -4.90 6.76
N GLY A 287 -8.98 -4.51 5.60
CA GLY A 287 -10.40 -4.58 5.27
C GLY A 287 -10.84 -6.02 4.99
N LYS A 288 -11.90 -6.50 5.64
CA LYS A 288 -12.39 -7.87 5.42
C LYS A 288 -12.86 -8.12 3.99
N ASN A 289 -13.37 -7.08 3.32
CA ASN A 289 -13.89 -7.13 1.95
C ASN A 289 -12.92 -6.49 0.94
N ASP A 290 -11.63 -6.50 1.25
CA ASP A 290 -10.61 -5.96 0.37
C ASP A 290 -10.56 -6.75 -0.96
N SER A 291 -10.77 -6.05 -2.08
CA SER A 291 -10.82 -6.62 -3.42
C SER A 291 -9.47 -6.66 -4.13
N LEU A 292 -8.43 -6.04 -3.54
CA LEU A 292 -7.07 -6.00 -4.11
C LEU A 292 -6.12 -6.97 -3.41
N SER A 293 -6.28 -7.16 -2.09
CA SER A 293 -5.48 -8.08 -1.30
C SER A 293 -6.37 -8.82 -0.30
N PRO A 294 -6.31 -10.15 -0.21
CA PRO A 294 -7.19 -10.87 0.69
C PRO A 294 -6.76 -10.66 2.16
N PHE A 295 -7.72 -10.39 3.04
CA PHE A 295 -7.47 -10.15 4.47
C PHE A 295 -6.73 -11.30 5.17
N THR A 296 -6.82 -12.51 4.61
CA THR A 296 -6.12 -13.69 5.11
C THR A 296 -4.60 -13.56 5.05
N GLU A 297 -4.10 -12.72 4.14
CA GLU A 297 -2.67 -12.42 4.07
C GLU A 297 -2.18 -11.67 5.32
N SER A 298 -2.97 -10.73 5.82
CA SER A 298 -2.65 -10.06 7.09
C SER A 298 -2.73 -10.99 8.30
N ILE A 299 -3.64 -11.97 8.30
CA ILE A 299 -3.69 -13.01 9.35
C ILE A 299 -2.43 -13.89 9.31
N LYS A 300 -2.00 -14.29 8.12
CA LYS A 300 -0.75 -15.07 7.95
C LYS A 300 0.48 -14.26 8.39
N LEU A 301 0.50 -12.96 8.04
CA LEU A 301 1.57 -12.04 8.41
C LEU A 301 1.66 -11.88 9.94
N ASP A 302 0.54 -11.61 10.61
CA ASP A 302 0.45 -11.49 12.06
C ASP A 302 0.97 -12.75 12.78
N ASN A 303 0.57 -13.93 12.31
CA ASN A 303 1.01 -15.22 12.87
C ASN A 303 2.52 -15.50 12.70
N LYS A 304 3.23 -14.77 11.86
CA LYS A 304 4.66 -14.99 11.55
C LYS A 304 5.57 -13.88 12.05
N LEU A 305 5.06 -12.71 12.30
CA LEU A 305 5.80 -11.62 12.93
C LEU A 305 6.10 -11.95 14.39
N GLN A 306 7.23 -11.44 14.89
CA GLN A 306 7.61 -11.64 16.31
C GLN A 306 6.71 -10.83 17.26
N ASN A 307 6.41 -9.59 16.87
CA ASN A 307 5.58 -8.67 17.65
C ASN A 307 4.63 -7.95 16.69
N SER A 308 3.35 -8.21 16.83
CA SER A 308 2.32 -7.57 16.00
C SER A 308 1.00 -7.37 16.74
N SER A 309 0.18 -6.53 16.15
CA SER A 309 -1.21 -6.30 16.55
C SER A 309 -2.05 -6.20 15.28
N LEU A 310 -3.05 -7.05 15.15
CA LEU A 310 -3.89 -7.16 13.97
C LEU A 310 -5.29 -6.60 14.20
N LEU A 311 -5.78 -5.82 13.24
CA LEU A 311 -7.18 -5.41 13.13
C LEU A 311 -7.73 -5.83 11.77
N ILE A 312 -8.67 -6.76 11.74
CA ILE A 312 -9.52 -7.01 10.57
C ILE A 312 -10.86 -6.29 10.79
N THR A 313 -11.25 -5.45 9.84
CA THR A 313 -12.45 -4.61 9.97
C THR A 313 -13.35 -4.72 8.73
N GLU A 314 -14.66 -4.65 8.95
CA GLU A 314 -15.65 -4.56 7.88
C GLU A 314 -15.89 -3.11 7.44
N LEU A 315 -15.34 -2.12 8.18
CA LEU A 315 -15.54 -0.71 7.87
C LEU A 315 -14.76 -0.23 6.65
N PHE A 316 -13.59 -0.82 6.40
CA PHE A 316 -12.73 -0.47 5.28
C PHE A 316 -12.71 -1.57 4.22
N GLU A 317 -12.82 -1.15 2.97
CA GLU A 317 -12.37 -1.88 1.79
C GLU A 317 -10.95 -1.37 1.45
N HIS A 318 -10.33 -1.81 0.37
CA HIS A 318 -8.95 -1.37 0.06
C HIS A 318 -8.82 0.15 -0.14
N ARG A 319 -9.79 0.75 -0.82
CA ARG A 319 -9.76 2.17 -1.20
C ARG A 319 -10.85 3.03 -0.55
N GLU A 320 -11.85 2.41 0.06
CA GLU A 320 -13.07 3.11 0.49
C GLU A 320 -13.57 2.64 1.85
N ILE A 321 -14.39 3.49 2.49
CA ILE A 321 -15.17 3.09 3.64
C ILE A 321 -16.42 2.36 3.14
N SER A 322 -16.63 1.14 3.65
CA SER A 322 -17.78 0.33 3.23
C SER A 322 -19.12 0.97 3.61
N ASN A 323 -19.97 1.19 2.61
CA ASN A 323 -21.33 1.69 2.81
C ASN A 323 -22.36 0.56 3.00
N LYS A 324 -21.93 -0.71 2.87
CA LYS A 324 -22.80 -1.90 2.82
C LYS A 324 -23.12 -2.49 4.21
N ILE A 325 -22.58 -1.93 5.28
CA ILE A 325 -22.73 -2.47 6.64
C ILE A 325 -23.81 -1.76 7.44
N SER A 326 -24.48 -2.51 8.32
CA SER A 326 -25.54 -1.96 9.18
C SER A 326 -25.00 -0.91 10.16
N ILE A 327 -25.88 -0.01 10.64
CA ILE A 327 -25.51 1.00 11.65
C ILE A 327 -24.91 0.32 12.90
N PHE A 328 -25.49 -0.77 13.36
CA PHE A 328 -25.01 -1.50 14.52
C PHE A 328 -23.60 -2.07 14.32
N THR A 329 -23.35 -2.64 13.15
CA THR A 329 -22.02 -3.11 12.75
C THR A 329 -21.02 -1.94 12.69
N LYS A 330 -21.42 -0.77 12.16
CA LYS A 330 -20.56 0.43 12.15
C LYS A 330 -20.09 0.82 13.56
N PHE A 331 -20.99 0.87 14.54
CA PHE A 331 -20.62 1.17 15.93
C PHE A 331 -19.63 0.16 16.51
N LYS A 332 -19.87 -1.13 16.30
CA LYS A 332 -18.97 -2.19 16.75
C LYS A 332 -17.58 -2.07 16.12
N GLU A 333 -17.52 -1.81 14.82
CA GLU A 333 -16.25 -1.65 14.09
C GLU A 333 -15.51 -0.37 14.52
N ILE A 334 -16.22 0.76 14.71
CA ILE A 334 -15.61 2.00 15.24
C ILE A 334 -15.00 1.75 16.62
N PHE A 335 -15.64 0.98 17.48
CA PHE A 335 -15.08 0.63 18.79
C PHE A 335 -13.82 -0.23 18.68
N LYS A 336 -13.79 -1.23 17.80
CA LYS A 336 -12.60 -2.05 17.52
C LYS A 336 -11.45 -1.19 16.99
N ILE A 337 -11.72 -0.33 16.00
CA ILE A 337 -10.76 0.61 15.44
C ILE A 337 -10.25 1.55 16.54
N GLY A 338 -11.13 2.06 17.37
CA GLY A 338 -10.80 2.94 18.47
C GLY A 338 -9.81 2.31 19.46
N ASN A 339 -10.04 1.06 19.85
CA ASN A 339 -9.15 0.31 20.74
C ASN A 339 -7.80 0.05 20.08
N PHE A 340 -7.78 -0.35 18.81
CA PHE A 340 -6.56 -0.58 18.05
C PHE A 340 -5.74 0.70 17.90
N LEU A 341 -6.35 1.80 17.46
CA LEU A 341 -5.69 3.09 17.32
C LEU A 341 -5.20 3.64 18.67
N SER A 342 -5.94 3.40 19.75
CA SER A 342 -5.50 3.80 21.10
C SER A 342 -4.22 3.07 21.52
N LYS A 343 -4.10 1.76 21.18
CA LYS A 343 -2.86 1.00 21.38
C LYS A 343 -1.73 1.51 20.51
N TYR A 344 -2.01 1.72 19.22
CA TYR A 344 -1.03 2.25 18.27
C TYR A 344 -0.50 3.62 18.73
N TYR A 345 -1.38 4.54 19.11
CA TYR A 345 -0.98 5.90 19.52
C TYR A 345 -0.15 5.92 20.80
N LYS A 346 -0.44 5.00 21.72
CA LYS A 346 0.39 4.85 22.93
C LYS A 346 1.83 4.50 22.59
N GLU A 347 2.01 3.59 21.64
CA GLU A 347 3.34 3.07 21.28
C GLU A 347 4.07 3.98 20.27
N ALA A 348 3.33 4.46 19.26
CA ALA A 348 3.91 5.24 18.18
C ALA A 348 4.17 6.71 18.54
N PHE A 349 3.28 7.34 19.29
CA PHE A 349 3.27 8.78 19.46
C PHE A 349 3.34 9.23 20.93
N SER A 350 3.48 8.29 21.85
CA SER A 350 3.51 8.55 23.30
C SER A 350 2.32 9.39 23.80
N LEU A 351 1.14 9.20 23.14
CA LEU A 351 -0.11 9.92 23.42
C LEU A 351 -0.97 9.21 24.46
#